data_0e90784d6d6b07c185c1778ac9fe2319
#
_entry.id   0e90784d6d6b07c185c1778ac9fe2319
#
_cell.length_a   1.000
_cell.length_b   1.000
_cell.length_c   1.000
_cell.angle_alpha   90.00
_cell.angle_beta   90.00
_cell.angle_gamma   90.00
#
_symmetry.space_group_name_H-M   'P 1'
#
loop_
_entity.id
_entity.type
_entity.pdbx_description
1 polymer ?
#
loop_
_entity_poly.entity_id
_entity_poly.type
_entity_poly.pdbx_seq_one_letter_code
_entity_poly.pdbx_strand_id
1 'polypeptide(L)'
;MVLNETMHKKTSKYLIFLQNTLTLPQRNAIMDIEALTQEAVGLLERMVSLPSVSREEKEVADLLENFMKERGKTPHRTGHNLWCISPFYRTGRPTLLLNAHIDTVKPAASWTRDPFRPTREGERIYGLGTNDDEASVVALWQAFCTLSGKEQPYNLIFLASCEEEVSGKNGIESALPLLPHIDLALVGEPTGMQPAIAEKGLMVLDVTAHGKSGHAARNEGENAIYKAMKDMEWFRTYRFPKTSPLLGDVKMSVTVIHAGTQHNVVPDQCVFTVDVRSNENYSNEEIYRTACAHTDSEVKARSFRLNSSRIDENHPIVAKAKALGRTPFGSPTLSDQALMHFPSLKMGPGESSRSHTADEYITVTEIREAIALYIELLDGLQI
;
A
#
# COMPACT_ATOMS: atom_id res chain seq x y z
N MET A 1 10.84 30.22 -16.46
CA MET A 1 9.48 30.56 -16.89
C MET A 1 9.20 30.27 -18.37
N VAL A 2 10.19 30.28 -19.27
CA VAL A 2 9.99 30.05 -20.72
C VAL A 2 9.94 28.57 -21.14
N LEU A 3 10.49 27.65 -20.34
CA LEU A 3 10.52 26.21 -20.64
C LEU A 3 9.18 25.47 -20.40
N ASN A 4 8.35 25.94 -19.45
CA ASN A 4 7.05 25.32 -19.14
C ASN A 4 5.96 25.63 -20.17
N GLU A 5 5.96 26.85 -20.74
CA GLU A 5 4.97 27.19 -21.78
C GLU A 5 5.18 26.45 -23.09
N THR A 6 6.43 26.08 -23.38
CA THR A 6 6.77 25.34 -24.63
C THR A 6 6.39 23.86 -24.54
N MET A 7 6.41 23.25 -23.36
CA MET A 7 5.94 21.88 -23.14
C MET A 7 4.41 21.80 -23.20
N HIS A 8 3.69 22.72 -22.55
CA HIS A 8 2.20 22.73 -22.60
C HIS A 8 1.65 22.97 -24.01
N LYS A 9 2.31 23.83 -24.80
CA LYS A 9 1.93 24.03 -26.22
C LYS A 9 2.25 22.83 -27.11
N LYS A 10 3.30 22.06 -26.81
CA LYS A 10 3.61 20.83 -27.55
C LYS A 10 2.63 19.70 -27.21
N THR A 11 2.25 19.51 -25.93
CA THR A 11 1.26 18.51 -25.51
C THR A 11 -0.12 18.82 -26.07
N SER A 12 -0.58 20.06 -26.03
CA SER A 12 -1.86 20.45 -26.59
C SER A 12 -1.92 20.28 -28.12
N LYS A 13 -0.82 20.63 -28.84
CA LYS A 13 -0.75 20.38 -30.29
C LYS A 13 -0.65 18.92 -30.65
N TYR A 14 0.00 18.09 -29.81
CA TYR A 14 0.09 16.64 -30.01
C TYR A 14 -1.27 15.96 -29.79
N LEU A 15 -2.04 16.39 -28.77
CA LEU A 15 -3.42 15.92 -28.57
C LEU A 15 -4.33 16.30 -29.72
N ILE A 16 -4.27 17.54 -30.22
CA ILE A 16 -5.06 18.00 -31.38
C ILE A 16 -4.64 17.28 -32.66
N PHE A 17 -3.37 16.99 -32.84
CA PHE A 17 -2.87 16.20 -33.97
C PHE A 17 -3.34 14.74 -33.92
N LEU A 18 -3.29 14.12 -32.72
CA LEU A 18 -3.82 12.77 -32.49
C LEU A 18 -5.34 12.72 -32.74
N GLN A 19 -6.11 13.69 -32.27
CA GLN A 19 -7.56 13.76 -32.51
C GLN A 19 -7.94 13.84 -34.01
N ASN A 20 -7.08 14.39 -34.83
CA ASN A 20 -7.34 14.56 -36.28
C ASN A 20 -6.82 13.38 -37.13
N THR A 21 -5.95 12.53 -36.60
CA THR A 21 -5.36 11.37 -37.30
C THR A 21 -5.96 10.03 -36.87
N LEU A 22 -6.72 10.01 -35.76
CA LEU A 22 -7.31 8.79 -35.20
C LEU A 22 -8.61 8.40 -35.92
N THR A 23 -8.84 7.11 -36.04
CA THR A 23 -10.10 6.53 -36.55
C THR A 23 -11.25 6.77 -35.56
N LEU A 24 -12.50 6.70 -36.04
CA LEU A 24 -13.69 6.83 -35.20
C LEU A 24 -13.68 5.95 -33.91
N PRO A 25 -13.26 4.67 -33.95
CA PRO A 25 -13.11 3.87 -32.74
C PRO A 25 -12.08 4.42 -31.75
N GLN A 26 -10.96 4.98 -32.23
CA GLN A 26 -9.91 5.58 -31.39
C GLN A 26 -10.37 6.91 -30.75
N ARG A 27 -11.21 7.69 -31.47
CA ARG A 27 -11.82 8.91 -30.92
C ARG A 27 -12.84 8.59 -29.83
N ASN A 28 -13.62 7.53 -30.01
CA ASN A 28 -14.56 7.07 -28.98
C ASN A 28 -13.85 6.60 -27.72
N ALA A 29 -12.72 5.85 -27.87
CA ALA A 29 -11.91 5.41 -26.72
C ALA A 29 -11.33 6.59 -25.92
N ILE A 30 -10.90 7.66 -26.59
CA ILE A 30 -10.38 8.88 -25.91
C ILE A 30 -11.51 9.64 -25.20
N MET A 31 -12.69 9.71 -25.81
CA MET A 31 -13.86 10.32 -25.15
C MET A 31 -14.29 9.52 -23.91
N ASP A 32 -14.21 8.18 -23.97
CA ASP A 32 -14.54 7.32 -22.84
C ASP A 32 -13.58 7.53 -21.65
N ILE A 33 -12.26 7.64 -21.87
CA ILE A 33 -11.28 7.87 -20.78
C ILE A 33 -11.51 9.23 -20.10
N GLU A 34 -11.85 10.28 -20.82
CA GLU A 34 -12.14 11.58 -20.22
C GLU A 34 -13.41 11.53 -19.35
N ALA A 35 -14.46 10.87 -19.81
CA ALA A 35 -15.69 10.68 -19.03
C ALA A 35 -15.44 9.84 -17.77
N LEU A 36 -14.66 8.76 -17.89
CA LEU A 36 -14.25 7.93 -16.75
C LEU A 36 -13.43 8.74 -15.75
N THR A 37 -12.54 9.61 -16.22
CA THR A 37 -11.71 10.48 -15.37
C THR A 37 -12.56 11.47 -14.60
N GLN A 38 -13.53 12.12 -15.24
CA GLN A 38 -14.42 13.08 -14.58
C GLN A 38 -15.27 12.39 -13.50
N GLU A 39 -15.78 11.19 -13.78
CA GLU A 39 -16.52 10.41 -12.79
C GLU A 39 -15.62 9.99 -11.61
N ALA A 40 -14.40 9.52 -11.88
CA ALA A 40 -13.42 9.15 -10.87
C ALA A 40 -13.08 10.35 -9.97
N VAL A 41 -12.81 11.50 -10.56
CA VAL A 41 -12.52 12.74 -9.82
C VAL A 41 -13.70 13.18 -8.97
N GLY A 42 -14.92 13.13 -9.52
CA GLY A 42 -16.13 13.47 -8.77
C GLY A 42 -16.38 12.53 -7.59
N LEU A 43 -16.05 11.25 -7.71
CA LEU A 43 -16.10 10.29 -6.61
C LEU A 43 -15.02 10.57 -5.57
N LEU A 44 -13.77 10.79 -6.01
CA LEU A 44 -12.64 11.12 -5.14
C LEU A 44 -12.95 12.35 -4.26
N GLU A 45 -13.47 13.43 -4.83
CA GLU A 45 -13.83 14.63 -4.07
C GLU A 45 -14.92 14.36 -3.02
N ARG A 46 -15.84 13.45 -3.31
CA ARG A 46 -16.86 13.03 -2.34
C ARG A 46 -16.27 12.18 -1.22
N MET A 47 -15.33 11.27 -1.54
CA MET A 47 -14.65 10.43 -0.54
C MET A 47 -13.82 11.30 0.39
N VAL A 48 -12.95 12.14 -0.11
CA VAL A 48 -12.12 13.09 0.67
C VAL A 48 -12.95 13.97 1.60
N SER A 49 -14.20 14.30 1.23
CA SER A 49 -15.10 15.12 2.06
C SER A 49 -15.63 14.37 3.30
N LEU A 50 -15.38 13.09 3.42
CA LEU A 50 -15.81 12.24 4.52
C LEU A 50 -14.56 11.72 5.28
N PRO A 51 -14.34 12.13 6.55
CA PRO A 51 -13.24 11.59 7.32
C PRO A 51 -13.26 10.07 7.36
N SER A 52 -12.15 9.46 6.96
CA SER A 52 -12.01 8.00 6.86
C SER A 52 -10.74 7.49 7.57
N VAL A 53 -10.38 8.12 8.69
CA VAL A 53 -9.26 7.62 9.51
C VAL A 53 -9.47 6.16 9.86
N SER A 54 -8.40 5.34 9.80
CA SER A 54 -8.48 3.89 10.07
C SER A 54 -9.36 3.54 11.26
N ARG A 55 -10.32 2.63 11.06
CA ARG A 55 -11.41 2.19 11.95
C ARG A 55 -12.62 3.13 12.02
N GLU A 56 -12.60 4.25 11.31
CA GLU A 56 -13.71 5.23 11.25
C GLU A 56 -14.24 5.39 9.80
N GLU A 57 -14.04 4.41 8.92
CA GLU A 57 -14.30 4.45 7.47
C GLU A 57 -15.80 4.27 7.10
N LYS A 58 -16.68 4.22 8.09
CA LYS A 58 -18.10 3.88 7.86
C LYS A 58 -18.76 4.76 6.80
N GLU A 59 -18.57 6.07 6.87
CA GLU A 59 -19.25 7.01 5.98
C GLU A 59 -18.75 6.91 4.55
N VAL A 60 -17.44 6.74 4.34
CA VAL A 60 -16.87 6.54 3.01
C VAL A 60 -17.26 5.18 2.43
N ALA A 61 -17.32 4.13 3.26
CA ALA A 61 -17.82 2.82 2.86
C ALA A 61 -19.29 2.85 2.45
N ASP A 62 -20.14 3.55 3.21
CA ASP A 62 -21.56 3.74 2.86
C ASP A 62 -21.71 4.52 1.54
N LEU A 63 -20.89 5.56 1.33
CA LEU A 63 -20.84 6.32 0.07
C LEU A 63 -20.50 5.42 -1.10
N LEU A 64 -19.42 4.62 -0.99
CA LEU A 64 -18.97 3.72 -2.05
C LEU A 64 -20.00 2.64 -2.35
N GLU A 65 -20.60 2.02 -1.32
CA GLU A 65 -21.63 1.01 -1.49
C GLU A 65 -22.82 1.54 -2.30
N ASN A 66 -23.29 2.73 -1.97
CA ASN A 66 -24.39 3.39 -2.68
C ASN A 66 -23.96 3.74 -4.12
N PHE A 67 -22.76 4.29 -4.29
CA PHE A 67 -22.22 4.61 -5.62
C PHE A 67 -22.14 3.37 -6.52
N MET A 68 -21.66 2.25 -6.03
CA MET A 68 -21.60 0.98 -6.75
C MET A 68 -22.99 0.49 -7.16
N LYS A 69 -23.99 0.59 -6.25
CA LYS A 69 -25.39 0.24 -6.53
C LYS A 69 -26.01 1.14 -7.60
N GLU A 70 -25.77 2.44 -7.55
CA GLU A 70 -26.22 3.41 -8.56
C GLU A 70 -25.66 3.11 -9.98
N ARG A 71 -24.48 2.45 -10.04
CA ARG A 71 -23.86 1.95 -11.29
C ARG A 71 -24.29 0.55 -11.68
N GLY A 72 -25.36 0.01 -11.05
CA GLY A 72 -25.91 -1.29 -11.37
C GLY A 72 -25.04 -2.47 -10.97
N LYS A 73 -24.08 -2.25 -10.04
CA LYS A 73 -23.27 -3.32 -9.48
C LYS A 73 -23.91 -3.87 -8.20
N THR A 74 -23.54 -5.08 -7.84
CA THR A 74 -23.99 -5.74 -6.60
C THR A 74 -22.80 -5.82 -5.64
N PRO A 75 -22.58 -4.80 -4.77
CA PRO A 75 -21.52 -4.86 -3.80
C PRO A 75 -21.82 -5.87 -2.68
N HIS A 76 -20.80 -6.56 -2.25
CA HIS A 76 -20.74 -7.31 -1.00
C HIS A 76 -20.01 -6.49 0.05
N ARG A 77 -20.28 -6.74 1.31
CA ARG A 77 -19.68 -5.98 2.41
C ARG A 77 -19.36 -6.86 3.62
N THR A 78 -18.20 -6.63 4.23
CA THR A 78 -17.87 -7.09 5.58
C THR A 78 -17.18 -5.98 6.36
N GLY A 79 -17.77 -5.54 7.48
CA GLY A 79 -17.32 -4.33 8.15
C GLY A 79 -17.36 -3.11 7.23
N HIS A 80 -16.19 -2.53 6.95
CA HIS A 80 -16.05 -1.43 6.01
C HIS A 80 -15.40 -1.86 4.67
N ASN A 81 -15.02 -3.13 4.53
CA ASN A 81 -14.55 -3.67 3.26
C ASN A 81 -15.72 -3.90 2.29
N LEU A 82 -15.55 -3.50 1.03
CA LEU A 82 -16.54 -3.60 -0.04
C LEU A 82 -15.94 -4.28 -1.27
N TRP A 83 -16.66 -5.23 -1.87
CA TRP A 83 -16.17 -5.83 -3.11
C TRP A 83 -17.29 -6.10 -4.12
N CYS A 84 -16.92 -6.09 -5.39
CA CYS A 84 -17.76 -6.48 -6.51
C CYS A 84 -17.08 -7.57 -7.32
N ILE A 85 -17.87 -8.53 -7.82
CA ILE A 85 -17.42 -9.60 -8.71
C ILE A 85 -17.97 -9.32 -10.09
N SER A 86 -17.13 -9.50 -11.12
CA SER A 86 -17.57 -9.37 -12.52
C SER A 86 -18.72 -10.35 -12.84
N PRO A 87 -19.73 -9.93 -13.61
CA PRO A 87 -20.84 -10.81 -14.02
C PRO A 87 -20.38 -11.99 -14.91
N PHE A 88 -19.17 -11.95 -15.44
CA PHE A 88 -18.57 -13.02 -16.25
C PHE A 88 -17.74 -14.02 -15.43
N TYR A 89 -17.91 -14.04 -14.09
CA TYR A 89 -17.21 -14.98 -13.23
C TYR A 89 -17.52 -16.44 -13.63
N ARG A 90 -16.47 -17.28 -13.75
CA ARG A 90 -16.58 -18.72 -14.06
C ARG A 90 -15.64 -19.53 -13.17
N THR A 91 -16.18 -20.54 -12.53
CA THR A 91 -15.36 -21.49 -11.74
C THR A 91 -14.29 -22.16 -12.61
N GLY A 92 -13.08 -22.30 -12.08
CA GLY A 92 -11.94 -22.91 -12.76
C GLY A 92 -11.15 -21.98 -13.68
N ARG A 93 -11.55 -20.70 -13.78
CA ARG A 93 -10.79 -19.66 -14.46
C ARG A 93 -9.90 -18.94 -13.42
N PRO A 94 -8.66 -18.53 -13.74
CA PRO A 94 -7.85 -17.76 -12.82
C PRO A 94 -8.55 -16.45 -12.43
N THR A 95 -8.31 -15.98 -11.20
CA THR A 95 -8.98 -14.80 -10.64
C THR A 95 -7.97 -13.69 -10.34
N LEU A 96 -8.24 -12.51 -10.88
CA LEU A 96 -7.53 -11.27 -10.60
C LEU A 96 -8.32 -10.44 -9.57
N LEU A 97 -7.67 -10.07 -8.49
CA LEU A 97 -8.15 -9.11 -7.52
C LEU A 97 -7.55 -7.72 -7.80
N LEU A 98 -8.39 -6.70 -7.90
CA LEU A 98 -8.00 -5.29 -7.85
C LEU A 98 -8.33 -4.79 -6.46
N ASN A 99 -7.34 -4.35 -5.70
CA ASN A 99 -7.51 -3.89 -4.33
C ASN A 99 -6.92 -2.49 -4.14
N ALA A 100 -7.59 -1.65 -3.36
CA ALA A 100 -7.10 -0.37 -2.88
C ALA A 100 -7.79 -0.04 -1.56
N HIS A 101 -7.14 0.71 -0.67
CA HIS A 101 -7.72 1.00 0.64
C HIS A 101 -8.47 2.34 0.68
N ILE A 102 -9.44 2.43 1.59
CA ILE A 102 -10.31 3.60 1.77
C ILE A 102 -10.03 4.36 3.05
N ASP A 103 -9.19 3.81 3.92
CA ASP A 103 -8.80 4.49 5.15
C ASP A 103 -7.60 5.41 4.93
N THR A 104 -7.45 6.36 5.84
CA THR A 104 -6.37 7.33 5.85
C THR A 104 -5.70 7.36 7.22
N VAL A 105 -4.47 7.86 7.28
CA VAL A 105 -3.85 8.27 8.54
C VAL A 105 -4.57 9.48 9.14
N LYS A 106 -4.26 9.83 10.40
CA LYS A 106 -4.68 11.11 10.97
C LYS A 106 -3.94 12.27 10.29
N PRO A 107 -4.62 13.39 10.02
CA PRO A 107 -3.96 14.53 9.41
C PRO A 107 -2.84 15.08 10.30
N ALA A 108 -1.70 15.37 9.69
CA ALA A 108 -0.57 15.98 10.37
C ALA A 108 -0.93 17.41 10.83
N ALA A 109 -0.36 17.86 11.96
CA ALA A 109 -0.62 19.21 12.48
C ALA A 109 -0.12 20.35 11.56
N SER A 110 0.71 20.05 10.58
CA SER A 110 1.29 20.99 9.62
C SER A 110 0.41 21.27 8.38
N TRP A 111 -0.79 20.68 8.29
CA TRP A 111 -1.72 20.98 7.20
C TRP A 111 -2.05 22.48 7.16
N THR A 112 -1.94 23.09 5.99
CA THR A 112 -2.29 24.50 5.77
C THR A 112 -3.71 24.66 5.20
N ARG A 113 -4.29 23.56 4.69
CA ARG A 113 -5.65 23.44 4.16
C ARG A 113 -6.50 22.61 5.10
N ASP A 114 -7.81 22.63 4.94
CA ASP A 114 -8.70 21.65 5.58
C ASP A 114 -8.49 20.29 4.89
N PRO A 115 -8.00 19.27 5.60
CA PRO A 115 -7.70 17.96 5.01
C PRO A 115 -8.92 17.22 4.48
N PHE A 116 -10.11 17.52 4.99
CA PHE A 116 -11.38 16.90 4.60
C PHE A 116 -12.23 17.80 3.67
N ARG A 117 -11.63 18.83 3.12
CA ARG A 117 -12.26 19.69 2.14
C ARG A 117 -11.46 19.68 0.84
N PRO A 118 -11.86 18.89 -0.17
CA PRO A 118 -11.12 18.80 -1.42
C PRO A 118 -11.02 20.19 -2.07
N THR A 119 -9.81 20.60 -2.44
CA THR A 119 -9.54 21.93 -3.03
C THR A 119 -8.79 21.75 -4.33
N ARG A 120 -9.33 22.32 -5.42
CA ARG A 120 -8.67 22.29 -6.73
C ARG A 120 -7.83 23.52 -6.98
N GLU A 121 -6.59 23.30 -7.45
CA GLU A 121 -5.70 24.32 -7.99
C GLU A 121 -5.09 23.85 -9.31
N GLY A 122 -5.63 24.26 -10.41
CA GLY A 122 -5.25 23.75 -11.74
C GLY A 122 -5.56 22.25 -11.86
N GLU A 123 -4.54 21.45 -12.10
CA GLU A 123 -4.64 19.99 -12.20
C GLU A 123 -4.62 19.30 -10.83
N ARG A 124 -4.27 19.99 -9.74
CA ARG A 124 -4.12 19.40 -8.41
C ARG A 124 -5.44 19.39 -7.65
N ILE A 125 -5.70 18.28 -7.00
CA ILE A 125 -6.78 18.08 -6.04
C ILE A 125 -6.11 17.81 -4.70
N TYR A 126 -6.23 18.75 -3.77
CA TYR A 126 -5.70 18.64 -2.41
C TYR A 126 -6.74 18.04 -1.48
N GLY A 127 -6.30 17.20 -0.55
CA GLY A 127 -7.09 16.58 0.49
C GLY A 127 -6.42 15.32 1.02
N LEU A 128 -6.70 14.95 2.24
CA LEU A 128 -6.16 13.73 2.86
C LEU A 128 -6.75 12.49 2.18
N GLY A 129 -5.89 11.53 1.81
CA GLY A 129 -6.30 10.34 1.06
C GLY A 129 -6.34 10.54 -0.46
N THR A 130 -6.17 11.78 -0.98
CA THR A 130 -6.18 12.00 -2.44
C THR A 130 -5.08 11.25 -3.16
N ASN A 131 -3.91 11.09 -2.56
CA ASN A 131 -2.77 10.36 -3.10
C ASN A 131 -2.67 8.95 -2.52
N ASP A 132 -3.02 8.78 -1.24
CA ASP A 132 -2.87 7.55 -0.48
C ASP A 132 -4.17 7.21 0.27
N ASP A 133 -5.08 6.40 -0.30
CA ASP A 133 -4.98 5.66 -1.57
C ASP A 133 -6.27 5.81 -2.41
N GLU A 134 -7.11 6.82 -2.11
CA GLU A 134 -8.43 6.99 -2.73
C GLU A 134 -8.34 7.23 -4.26
N ALA A 135 -7.22 7.81 -4.76
CA ALA A 135 -7.00 7.92 -6.21
C ALA A 135 -6.87 6.54 -6.87
N SER A 136 -6.24 5.57 -6.21
CA SER A 136 -6.19 4.18 -6.69
C SER A 136 -7.57 3.52 -6.62
N VAL A 137 -8.33 3.76 -5.53
CA VAL A 137 -9.71 3.25 -5.41
C VAL A 137 -10.54 3.66 -6.61
N VAL A 138 -10.58 4.96 -6.94
CA VAL A 138 -11.41 5.45 -8.04
C VAL A 138 -10.88 5.03 -9.41
N ALA A 139 -9.56 4.97 -9.60
CA ALA A 139 -8.98 4.55 -10.87
C ALA A 139 -9.18 3.04 -11.14
N LEU A 140 -8.96 2.18 -10.13
CA LEU A 140 -9.20 0.74 -10.23
C LEU A 140 -10.70 0.42 -10.37
N TRP A 141 -11.57 1.20 -9.73
CA TRP A 141 -13.01 1.07 -9.94
C TRP A 141 -13.41 1.31 -11.40
N GLN A 142 -12.88 2.36 -12.04
CA GLN A 142 -13.16 2.64 -13.45
C GLN A 142 -12.61 1.53 -14.37
N ALA A 143 -11.41 1.03 -14.07
CA ALA A 143 -10.85 -0.11 -14.78
C ALA A 143 -11.73 -1.38 -14.61
N PHE A 144 -12.16 -1.69 -13.38
CA PHE A 144 -13.08 -2.79 -13.08
C PHE A 144 -14.37 -2.66 -13.86
N CYS A 145 -15.01 -1.49 -13.85
CA CYS A 145 -16.26 -1.27 -14.57
C CYS A 145 -16.11 -1.49 -16.09
N THR A 146 -15.04 -0.97 -16.67
CA THR A 146 -14.73 -1.09 -18.10
C THR A 146 -14.44 -2.55 -18.48
N LEU A 147 -13.57 -3.23 -17.75
CA LEU A 147 -13.16 -4.61 -18.03
C LEU A 147 -14.28 -5.62 -17.77
N SER A 148 -15.12 -5.38 -16.77
CA SER A 148 -16.30 -6.19 -16.47
C SER A 148 -17.48 -5.92 -17.40
N GLY A 149 -17.35 -5.04 -18.39
CA GLY A 149 -18.31 -4.85 -19.48
C GLY A 149 -18.25 -5.93 -20.57
N LYS A 150 -17.19 -6.73 -20.60
CA LYS A 150 -16.99 -7.86 -21.50
C LYS A 150 -16.27 -9.01 -20.79
N GLU A 151 -16.38 -10.21 -21.36
CA GLU A 151 -15.69 -11.39 -20.86
C GLU A 151 -14.18 -11.24 -20.98
N GLN A 152 -13.44 -11.55 -19.90
CA GLN A 152 -11.98 -11.59 -19.86
C GLN A 152 -11.47 -13.04 -19.77
N PRO A 153 -10.20 -13.31 -20.09
CA PRO A 153 -9.59 -14.64 -19.88
C PRO A 153 -9.52 -15.06 -18.40
N TYR A 154 -9.79 -14.15 -17.48
CA TYR A 154 -9.75 -14.33 -16.03
C TYR A 154 -11.05 -13.84 -15.37
N ASN A 155 -11.29 -14.27 -14.15
CA ASN A 155 -12.30 -13.69 -13.28
C ASN A 155 -11.77 -12.38 -12.69
N LEU A 156 -12.63 -11.38 -12.53
CA LEU A 156 -12.25 -10.07 -12.04
C LEU A 156 -13.04 -9.72 -10.78
N ILE A 157 -12.33 -9.31 -9.75
CA ILE A 157 -12.89 -8.82 -8.48
C ILE A 157 -12.27 -7.45 -8.18
N PHE A 158 -13.10 -6.50 -7.74
CA PHE A 158 -12.66 -5.24 -7.15
C PHE A 158 -12.94 -5.27 -5.65
N LEU A 159 -11.98 -4.90 -4.82
CA LEU A 159 -12.08 -4.78 -3.38
C LEU A 159 -11.56 -3.42 -2.92
N ALA A 160 -12.42 -2.66 -2.25
CA ALA A 160 -12.05 -1.50 -1.46
C ALA A 160 -11.90 -1.96 0.00
N SER A 161 -10.66 -1.99 0.51
CA SER A 161 -10.31 -2.45 1.86
C SER A 161 -10.27 -1.31 2.87
N CYS A 162 -10.39 -1.61 4.13
CA CYS A 162 -10.27 -0.69 5.26
C CYS A 162 -9.13 -1.11 6.20
N GLU A 163 -8.80 -0.27 7.19
CA GLU A 163 -7.78 -0.51 8.21
C GLU A 163 -6.37 -0.86 7.66
N GLU A 164 -6.02 -0.48 6.43
CA GLU A 164 -4.70 -0.75 5.84
C GLU A 164 -3.60 -0.04 6.63
N GLU A 165 -3.76 1.25 6.89
CA GLU A 165 -2.79 2.16 7.53
C GLU A 165 -2.40 1.76 8.97
N VAL A 166 -3.20 0.89 9.57
CA VAL A 166 -2.93 0.30 10.89
C VAL A 166 -2.75 -1.21 10.82
N SER A 167 -2.70 -1.77 9.63
CA SER A 167 -2.67 -3.21 9.37
C SER A 167 -3.71 -3.95 10.22
N GLY A 168 -4.94 -3.43 10.24
CA GLY A 168 -5.99 -3.88 11.14
C GLY A 168 -6.55 -5.26 10.77
N LYS A 169 -7.09 -5.97 11.78
CA LYS A 169 -7.65 -7.31 11.57
C LYS A 169 -9.01 -7.30 10.88
N ASN A 170 -9.73 -6.17 10.94
CA ASN A 170 -11.01 -6.02 10.25
C ASN A 170 -10.85 -5.50 8.82
N GLY A 171 -9.61 -5.20 8.39
CA GLY A 171 -9.26 -4.82 7.04
C GLY A 171 -9.31 -6.00 6.06
N ILE A 172 -8.42 -6.01 5.09
CA ILE A 172 -8.38 -7.03 4.04
C ILE A 172 -8.31 -8.46 4.58
N GLU A 173 -7.62 -8.68 5.72
CA GLU A 173 -7.52 -10.00 6.40
C GLU A 173 -8.91 -10.61 6.68
N SER A 174 -9.91 -9.78 6.98
CA SER A 174 -11.29 -10.23 7.22
C SER A 174 -12.09 -10.46 5.94
N ALA A 175 -11.72 -9.80 4.84
CA ALA A 175 -12.42 -9.90 3.57
C ALA A 175 -11.94 -11.09 2.72
N LEU A 176 -10.63 -11.35 2.67
CA LEU A 176 -10.03 -12.41 1.85
C LEU A 176 -10.67 -13.79 1.99
N PRO A 177 -11.02 -14.28 3.20
CA PRO A 177 -11.68 -15.59 3.35
C PRO A 177 -13.09 -15.67 2.76
N LEU A 178 -13.72 -14.52 2.49
CA LEU A 178 -15.07 -14.42 1.92
C LEU A 178 -15.05 -14.33 0.40
N LEU A 179 -13.88 -14.11 -0.20
CA LEU A 179 -13.70 -14.02 -1.64
C LEU A 179 -13.51 -15.42 -2.25
N PRO A 180 -13.82 -15.60 -3.55
CA PRO A 180 -13.37 -16.78 -4.29
C PRO A 180 -11.84 -16.91 -4.26
N HIS A 181 -11.32 -18.09 -4.67
CA HIS A 181 -9.88 -18.27 -4.84
C HIS A 181 -9.28 -17.18 -5.74
N ILE A 182 -8.16 -16.61 -5.32
CA ILE A 182 -7.44 -15.53 -6.03
C ILE A 182 -6.09 -16.07 -6.47
N ASP A 183 -5.76 -15.86 -7.75
CA ASP A 183 -4.50 -16.30 -8.36
C ASP A 183 -3.50 -15.15 -8.48
N LEU A 184 -3.99 -13.90 -8.58
CA LEU A 184 -3.18 -12.70 -8.73
C LEU A 184 -3.91 -11.50 -8.10
N ALA A 185 -3.17 -10.61 -7.43
CA ALA A 185 -3.69 -9.29 -7.08
C ALA A 185 -2.86 -8.15 -7.67
N LEU A 186 -3.55 -7.08 -8.03
CA LEU A 186 -3.00 -5.76 -8.27
C LEU A 186 -3.52 -4.85 -7.15
N VAL A 187 -2.60 -4.32 -6.34
CA VAL A 187 -2.90 -3.46 -5.21
C VAL A 187 -2.60 -2.02 -5.61
N GLY A 188 -3.59 -1.15 -5.45
CA GLY A 188 -3.44 0.29 -5.61
C GLY A 188 -2.55 0.83 -4.50
N GLU A 189 -1.60 1.64 -4.86
CA GLU A 189 -0.68 2.35 -3.96
C GLU A 189 0.06 3.43 -4.76
N PRO A 190 0.47 4.55 -4.15
CA PRO A 190 1.14 5.63 -4.87
C PRO A 190 2.56 5.24 -5.31
N THR A 191 2.70 4.73 -6.53
CA THR A 191 3.96 4.24 -7.11
C THR A 191 4.39 4.97 -8.39
N GLY A 192 3.70 6.06 -8.75
CA GLY A 192 3.88 6.71 -10.05
C GLY A 192 3.57 5.78 -11.22
N MET A 193 2.62 4.87 -11.04
CA MET A 193 2.27 3.81 -12.01
C MET A 193 3.47 2.91 -12.40
N GLN A 194 4.48 2.77 -11.52
CA GLN A 194 5.53 1.77 -11.69
C GLN A 194 5.18 0.51 -10.89
N PRO A 195 5.39 -0.70 -11.44
CA PRO A 195 5.05 -1.93 -10.73
C PRO A 195 6.06 -2.23 -9.62
N ALA A 196 5.65 -2.14 -8.36
CA ALA A 196 6.43 -2.67 -7.25
C ALA A 196 6.20 -4.19 -7.18
N ILE A 197 7.21 -4.95 -7.56
CA ILE A 197 7.15 -6.42 -7.68
C ILE A 197 7.66 -7.15 -6.42
N ALA A 198 8.08 -6.40 -5.44
CA ALA A 198 8.40 -6.87 -4.09
C ALA A 198 8.23 -5.72 -3.10
N GLU A 199 7.87 -6.02 -1.86
CA GLU A 199 7.84 -5.04 -0.77
C GLU A 199 8.41 -5.62 0.52
N LYS A 200 8.95 -4.75 1.39
CA LYS A 200 9.45 -5.16 2.70
C LYS A 200 8.32 -5.52 3.63
N GLY A 201 8.48 -6.63 4.36
CA GLY A 201 7.61 -6.96 5.47
C GLY A 201 7.92 -6.13 6.71
N LEU A 202 7.08 -6.26 7.72
CA LEU A 202 7.19 -5.57 9.01
C LEU A 202 7.00 -6.56 10.16
N MET A 203 7.94 -6.53 11.11
CA MET A 203 7.77 -7.17 12.41
C MET A 203 8.31 -6.24 13.49
N VAL A 204 7.60 -6.14 14.60
CA VAL A 204 8.07 -5.40 15.78
C VAL A 204 8.39 -6.39 16.87
N LEU A 205 9.62 -6.29 17.44
CA LEU A 205 10.07 -7.10 18.55
C LEU A 205 10.14 -6.23 19.80
N ASP A 206 9.55 -6.70 20.90
CA ASP A 206 9.77 -6.19 22.24
C ASP A 206 10.80 -7.11 22.93
N VAL A 207 11.91 -6.51 23.34
CA VAL A 207 13.06 -7.24 23.89
C VAL A 207 13.31 -6.78 25.31
N THR A 208 13.42 -7.74 26.25
CA THR A 208 13.58 -7.47 27.68
C THR A 208 14.84 -8.13 28.21
N ALA A 209 15.81 -7.32 28.60
CA ALA A 209 16.96 -7.77 29.35
C ALA A 209 16.66 -7.76 30.85
N HIS A 210 16.90 -8.88 31.51
CA HIS A 210 16.72 -9.04 32.96
C HIS A 210 18.06 -8.96 33.69
N GLY A 211 18.07 -8.16 34.74
CA GLY A 211 19.19 -7.99 35.65
C GLY A 211 18.80 -8.29 37.10
N LYS A 212 19.48 -7.65 38.01
CA LYS A 212 19.22 -7.72 39.47
C LYS A 212 19.50 -6.36 40.10
N SER A 213 18.52 -5.82 40.81
CA SER A 213 18.66 -4.55 41.51
C SER A 213 19.76 -4.61 42.58
N GLY A 214 20.43 -3.48 42.79
CA GLY A 214 21.47 -3.28 43.81
C GLY A 214 21.80 -1.81 43.95
N HIS A 215 22.57 -1.47 44.99
CA HIS A 215 23.04 -0.10 45.20
C HIS A 215 24.22 0.22 44.25
N ALA A 216 24.08 1.26 43.40
CA ALA A 216 25.06 1.59 42.37
C ALA A 216 26.48 1.89 42.88
N ALA A 217 26.63 2.30 44.17
CA ALA A 217 27.92 2.51 44.80
C ALA A 217 28.55 1.21 45.34
N ARG A 218 27.91 0.06 45.20
CA ARG A 218 28.39 -1.24 45.68
C ARG A 218 28.50 -2.19 44.51
N ASN A 219 29.41 -3.17 44.63
CA ASN A 219 29.50 -4.22 43.58
C ASN A 219 28.39 -5.28 43.76
N GLU A 220 27.16 -4.82 43.80
CA GLU A 220 25.96 -5.62 44.00
C GLU A 220 25.01 -5.47 42.80
N GLY A 221 24.26 -6.53 42.48
CA GLY A 221 23.31 -6.53 41.40
C GLY A 221 23.90 -6.87 40.03
N GLU A 222 23.03 -6.91 39.03
CA GLU A 222 23.37 -7.13 37.62
C GLU A 222 22.67 -6.07 36.78
N ASN A 223 23.42 -5.23 36.09
CA ASN A 223 22.87 -4.11 35.35
C ASN A 223 22.21 -4.57 34.06
N ALA A 224 20.87 -4.47 33.98
CA ALA A 224 20.09 -4.85 32.81
C ALA A 224 20.41 -3.98 31.58
N ILE A 225 20.83 -2.71 31.77
CA ILE A 225 21.25 -1.86 30.63
C ILE A 225 22.48 -2.45 29.95
N TYR A 226 23.49 -2.90 30.73
CA TYR A 226 24.70 -3.48 30.15
C TYR A 226 24.45 -4.80 29.44
N LYS A 227 23.49 -5.61 29.93
CA LYS A 227 23.03 -6.81 29.22
C LYS A 227 22.35 -6.43 27.90
N ALA A 228 21.41 -5.47 27.93
CA ALA A 228 20.71 -5.00 26.76
C ALA A 228 21.66 -4.40 25.70
N MET A 229 22.71 -3.70 26.08
CA MET A 229 23.70 -3.12 25.16
C MET A 229 24.32 -4.19 24.26
N LYS A 230 24.64 -5.39 24.79
CA LYS A 230 25.17 -6.51 24.00
C LYS A 230 24.19 -6.94 22.93
N ASP A 231 22.93 -7.10 23.28
CA ASP A 231 21.89 -7.55 22.36
C ASP A 231 21.53 -6.46 21.35
N MET A 232 21.46 -5.18 21.77
CA MET A 232 21.27 -4.05 20.84
C MET A 232 22.41 -3.96 19.82
N GLU A 233 23.66 -4.22 20.25
CA GLU A 233 24.80 -4.27 19.34
C GLU A 233 24.66 -5.42 18.33
N TRP A 234 24.15 -6.56 18.74
CA TRP A 234 23.84 -7.65 17.82
C TRP A 234 22.79 -7.21 16.80
N PHE A 235 21.65 -6.63 17.20
CA PHE A 235 20.64 -6.13 16.28
C PHE A 235 21.19 -5.09 15.30
N ARG A 236 22.12 -4.25 15.75
CA ARG A 236 22.75 -3.22 14.92
C ARG A 236 23.68 -3.80 13.87
N THR A 237 24.42 -4.85 14.21
CA THR A 237 25.56 -5.34 13.41
C THR A 237 25.29 -6.61 12.64
N TYR A 238 24.36 -7.45 13.10
CA TYR A 238 24.05 -8.70 12.43
C TYR A 238 23.54 -8.47 11.00
N ARG A 239 24.05 -9.29 10.08
CA ARG A 239 23.62 -9.29 8.68
C ARG A 239 23.17 -10.68 8.27
N PHE A 240 21.96 -10.77 7.76
CA PHE A 240 21.42 -12.01 7.22
C PHE A 240 22.16 -12.39 5.92
N PRO A 241 22.51 -13.67 5.72
CA PRO A 241 23.34 -14.10 4.59
C PRO A 241 22.76 -13.84 3.20
N LYS A 242 21.43 -13.82 3.05
CA LYS A 242 20.77 -13.61 1.75
C LYS A 242 20.31 -12.17 1.64
N THR A 243 20.85 -11.45 0.67
CA THR A 243 20.45 -10.10 0.28
C THR A 243 19.47 -10.17 -0.90
N SER A 244 18.43 -9.36 -0.87
CA SER A 244 17.51 -9.22 -1.99
C SER A 244 18.06 -8.25 -3.03
N PRO A 245 18.04 -8.58 -4.32
CA PRO A 245 18.41 -7.63 -5.37
C PRO A 245 17.44 -6.45 -5.49
N LEU A 246 16.18 -6.62 -5.04
CA LEU A 246 15.13 -5.60 -5.12
C LEU A 246 14.99 -4.81 -3.81
N LEU A 247 15.07 -5.49 -2.66
CA LEU A 247 14.75 -4.91 -1.34
C LEU A 247 15.99 -4.69 -0.47
N GLY A 248 17.16 -5.19 -0.89
CA GLY A 248 18.39 -5.16 -0.09
C GLY A 248 18.33 -6.09 1.12
N ASP A 249 19.07 -5.74 2.16
CA ASP A 249 19.17 -6.54 3.39
C ASP A 249 17.92 -6.46 4.26
N VAL A 250 17.74 -7.49 5.10
CA VAL A 250 16.85 -7.40 6.26
C VAL A 250 17.40 -6.28 7.16
N LYS A 251 16.53 -5.33 7.51
CA LYS A 251 16.91 -4.20 8.37
C LYS A 251 16.32 -4.39 9.76
N MET A 252 17.16 -4.28 10.78
CA MET A 252 16.75 -4.28 12.18
C MET A 252 17.22 -2.97 12.82
N SER A 253 16.30 -2.26 13.49
CA SER A 253 16.60 -0.96 14.10
C SER A 253 16.01 -0.89 15.50
N VAL A 254 16.84 -0.66 16.51
CA VAL A 254 16.33 -0.34 17.85
C VAL A 254 15.77 1.08 17.81
N THR A 255 14.49 1.23 18.14
CA THR A 255 13.75 2.50 17.99
C THR A 255 13.25 3.08 19.30
N VAL A 256 13.10 2.26 20.34
CA VAL A 256 12.64 2.68 21.68
C VAL A 256 13.47 1.96 22.73
N ILE A 257 13.79 2.63 23.84
CA ILE A 257 14.45 2.03 25.01
C ILE A 257 13.93 2.65 26.30
N HIS A 258 13.67 1.80 27.30
CA HIS A 258 13.27 2.20 28.65
C HIS A 258 14.04 1.38 29.69
N ALA A 259 14.71 2.04 30.62
CA ALA A 259 15.44 1.39 31.72
C ALA A 259 15.71 2.35 32.88
N GLY A 260 15.80 1.77 34.11
CA GLY A 260 16.17 2.49 35.31
C GLY A 260 15.09 3.45 35.83
N THR A 261 15.17 3.76 37.12
CA THR A 261 14.22 4.65 37.80
C THR A 261 14.92 5.75 38.62
N GLN A 262 16.13 5.44 39.14
CA GLN A 262 16.90 6.35 39.99
C GLN A 262 18.39 6.17 39.70
N HIS A 263 19.18 7.26 39.83
CA HIS A 263 20.61 7.28 39.51
C HIS A 263 21.49 6.37 40.41
N ASN A 264 21.04 6.04 41.63
CA ASN A 264 21.75 5.24 42.60
C ASN A 264 21.27 3.78 42.74
N VAL A 265 20.39 3.34 41.84
CA VAL A 265 19.88 1.97 41.77
C VAL A 265 20.34 1.30 40.48
N VAL A 266 20.95 0.11 40.58
CA VAL A 266 21.27 -0.74 39.43
C VAL A 266 19.96 -1.23 38.82
N PRO A 267 19.65 -0.98 37.52
CA PRO A 267 18.41 -1.41 36.91
C PRO A 267 18.36 -2.93 36.76
N ASP A 268 17.25 -3.51 37.17
CA ASP A 268 16.95 -4.93 37.03
C ASP A 268 16.18 -5.29 35.74
N GLN A 269 15.75 -4.27 35.00
CA GLN A 269 15.09 -4.45 33.73
C GLN A 269 15.50 -3.35 32.72
N CYS A 270 15.68 -3.75 31.45
CA CYS A 270 15.84 -2.85 30.33
C CYS A 270 14.98 -3.40 29.19
N VAL A 271 13.98 -2.63 28.75
CA VAL A 271 13.10 -2.98 27.64
C VAL A 271 13.44 -2.11 26.44
N PHE A 272 13.58 -2.73 25.27
CA PHE A 272 13.76 -1.99 24.02
C PHE A 272 12.93 -2.60 22.89
N THR A 273 12.57 -1.78 21.92
CA THR A 273 11.77 -2.19 20.75
C THR A 273 12.64 -2.17 19.50
N VAL A 274 12.50 -3.20 18.68
CA VAL A 274 13.21 -3.34 17.39
C VAL A 274 12.18 -3.34 16.26
N ASP A 275 12.28 -2.37 15.35
CA ASP A 275 11.62 -2.39 14.03
C ASP A 275 12.41 -3.30 13.10
N VAL A 276 11.75 -4.31 12.54
CA VAL A 276 12.33 -5.28 11.62
C VAL A 276 11.64 -5.16 10.27
N ARG A 277 12.44 -4.92 9.22
CA ARG A 277 11.99 -4.90 7.83
C ARG A 277 12.56 -6.11 7.11
N SER A 278 11.73 -7.12 6.93
CA SER A 278 12.11 -8.35 6.23
C SER A 278 12.16 -8.16 4.71
N ASN A 279 12.83 -9.06 4.02
CA ASN A 279 12.80 -9.17 2.57
C ASN A 279 12.25 -10.56 2.18
N GLU A 280 12.03 -10.80 0.90
CA GLU A 280 11.42 -12.02 0.37
C GLU A 280 12.23 -13.30 0.58
N ASN A 281 13.46 -13.20 1.11
CA ASN A 281 14.32 -14.34 1.39
C ASN A 281 14.11 -14.92 2.79
N TYR A 282 13.39 -14.21 3.68
CA TYR A 282 13.19 -14.59 5.07
C TYR A 282 11.79 -14.25 5.55
N SER A 283 11.10 -15.23 6.12
CA SER A 283 9.86 -14.97 6.86
C SER A 283 10.16 -14.23 8.18
N ASN A 284 9.16 -13.51 8.70
CA ASN A 284 9.27 -12.88 10.01
C ASN A 284 9.58 -13.89 11.13
N GLU A 285 9.04 -15.11 11.04
CA GLU A 285 9.33 -16.18 12.00
C GLU A 285 10.78 -16.66 11.95
N GLU A 286 11.40 -16.76 10.76
CA GLU A 286 12.82 -17.13 10.62
C GLU A 286 13.72 -16.07 11.22
N ILE A 287 13.42 -14.79 10.97
CA ILE A 287 14.15 -13.66 11.57
C ILE A 287 14.03 -13.67 13.10
N TYR A 288 12.82 -13.88 13.62
CA TYR A 288 12.54 -13.98 15.05
C TYR A 288 13.35 -15.11 15.71
N ARG A 289 13.32 -16.33 15.12
CA ARG A 289 14.08 -17.47 15.64
C ARG A 289 15.58 -17.18 15.65
N THR A 290 16.08 -16.49 14.62
CA THR A 290 17.49 -16.06 14.55
C THR A 290 17.82 -15.07 15.69
N ALA A 291 16.94 -14.10 15.94
CA ALA A 291 17.11 -13.16 17.04
C ALA A 291 17.16 -13.88 18.41
N CYS A 292 16.19 -14.77 18.66
CA CYS A 292 16.16 -15.56 19.90
C CYS A 292 17.41 -16.44 20.10
N ALA A 293 18.00 -16.94 19.02
CA ALA A 293 19.19 -17.80 19.10
C ALA A 293 20.51 -17.03 19.38
N HIS A 294 20.52 -15.72 19.16
CA HIS A 294 21.75 -14.91 19.24
C HIS A 294 21.71 -13.84 20.35
N THR A 295 20.59 -13.67 21.03
CA THR A 295 20.44 -12.71 22.12
C THR A 295 20.20 -13.44 23.43
N ASP A 296 20.65 -12.84 24.53
CA ASP A 296 20.47 -13.37 25.89
C ASP A 296 19.16 -12.84 26.53
N SER A 297 18.56 -11.81 25.94
CA SER A 297 17.31 -11.19 26.42
C SER A 297 16.08 -11.98 25.99
N GLU A 298 14.98 -11.81 26.70
CA GLU A 298 13.67 -12.31 26.31
C GLU A 298 13.16 -11.52 25.09
N VAL A 299 12.92 -12.20 23.98
CA VAL A 299 12.42 -11.60 22.73
C VAL A 299 10.96 -11.97 22.53
N LYS A 300 10.08 -11.00 22.29
CA LYS A 300 8.68 -11.22 21.94
C LYS A 300 8.32 -10.51 20.64
N ALA A 301 7.82 -11.23 19.66
CA ALA A 301 7.26 -10.63 18.46
C ALA A 301 5.81 -10.20 18.73
N ARG A 302 5.45 -8.96 18.32
CA ARG A 302 4.05 -8.51 18.40
C ARG A 302 3.16 -9.23 17.40
N SER A 303 3.69 -9.55 16.20
CA SER A 303 2.98 -10.28 15.16
C SER A 303 3.96 -10.81 14.12
N PHE A 304 3.63 -11.94 13.47
CA PHE A 304 4.40 -12.50 12.34
C PHE A 304 3.70 -12.33 11.00
N ARG A 305 2.47 -11.80 10.96
CA ARG A 305 1.57 -11.86 9.80
C ARG A 305 1.98 -10.98 8.61
N LEU A 306 2.74 -9.91 8.85
CA LEU A 306 3.12 -8.92 7.83
C LEU A 306 4.45 -9.31 7.19
N ASN A 307 4.44 -10.37 6.38
CA ASN A 307 5.63 -10.82 5.67
C ASN A 307 5.91 -9.96 4.43
N SER A 308 7.15 -10.04 3.92
CA SER A 308 7.50 -9.48 2.62
C SER A 308 6.69 -10.15 1.51
N SER A 309 6.22 -9.38 0.54
CA SER A 309 5.54 -9.87 -0.66
C SER A 309 6.49 -9.91 -1.86
N ARG A 310 6.19 -10.75 -2.86
CA ARG A 310 6.91 -10.81 -4.12
C ARG A 310 6.06 -11.44 -5.22
N ILE A 311 6.25 -10.95 -6.47
CA ILE A 311 5.83 -11.61 -7.70
C ILE A 311 7.04 -11.90 -8.59
N ASP A 312 6.97 -12.95 -9.40
CA ASP A 312 8.04 -13.28 -10.35
C ASP A 312 8.18 -12.16 -11.40
N GLU A 313 9.41 -11.74 -11.67
CA GLU A 313 9.72 -10.71 -12.66
C GLU A 313 9.27 -11.08 -14.08
N ASN A 314 9.14 -12.39 -14.38
CA ASN A 314 8.67 -12.91 -15.65
C ASN A 314 7.15 -13.17 -15.67
N HIS A 315 6.43 -12.87 -14.58
CA HIS A 315 4.98 -13.04 -14.55
C HIS A 315 4.33 -12.21 -15.67
N PRO A 316 3.28 -12.72 -16.35
CA PRO A 316 2.67 -12.04 -17.51
C PRO A 316 2.29 -10.59 -17.27
N ILE A 317 1.75 -10.25 -16.09
CA ILE A 317 1.40 -8.86 -15.75
C ILE A 317 2.64 -7.96 -15.67
N VAL A 318 3.76 -8.45 -15.13
CA VAL A 318 5.02 -7.71 -15.03
C VAL A 318 5.63 -7.53 -16.42
N ALA A 319 5.64 -8.59 -17.24
CA ALA A 319 6.11 -8.54 -18.63
C ALA A 319 5.29 -7.54 -19.46
N LYS A 320 3.96 -7.52 -19.29
CA LYS A 320 3.08 -6.57 -19.98
C LYS A 320 3.30 -5.14 -19.50
N ALA A 321 3.49 -4.91 -18.19
CA ALA A 321 3.85 -3.60 -17.65
C ALA A 321 5.18 -3.07 -18.24
N LYS A 322 6.21 -3.92 -18.33
CA LYS A 322 7.48 -3.58 -19.00
C LYS A 322 7.27 -3.22 -20.47
N ALA A 323 6.44 -3.96 -21.20
CA ALA A 323 6.11 -3.67 -22.60
C ALA A 323 5.40 -2.32 -22.77
N LEU A 324 4.65 -1.89 -21.75
CA LEU A 324 4.01 -0.57 -21.66
C LEU A 324 4.95 0.53 -21.12
N GLY A 325 6.27 0.26 -21.06
CA GLY A 325 7.28 1.23 -20.67
C GLY A 325 7.40 1.44 -19.16
N ARG A 326 6.86 0.54 -18.33
CA ARG A 326 6.96 0.63 -16.86
C ARG A 326 8.19 -0.12 -16.36
N THR A 327 8.78 0.40 -15.28
CA THR A 327 10.01 -0.15 -14.70
C THR A 327 9.71 -0.82 -13.37
N PRO A 328 9.85 -2.15 -13.25
CA PRO A 328 9.67 -2.85 -11.98
C PRO A 328 10.69 -2.42 -10.93
N PHE A 329 10.26 -2.37 -9.67
CA PHE A 329 11.12 -2.02 -8.54
C PHE A 329 10.70 -2.75 -7.25
N GLY A 330 11.55 -2.64 -6.21
CA GLY A 330 11.27 -3.11 -4.86
C GLY A 330 10.83 -1.94 -3.97
N SER A 331 9.67 -2.05 -3.32
CA SER A 331 9.14 -1.02 -2.44
C SER A 331 9.65 -1.17 -1.00
N PRO A 332 10.10 -0.09 -0.36
CA PRO A 332 10.45 -0.11 1.06
C PRO A 332 9.24 -0.06 2.00
N THR A 333 8.06 0.31 1.48
CA THR A 333 6.81 0.44 2.23
C THR A 333 5.97 -0.82 2.15
N LEU A 334 5.20 -1.09 3.21
CA LEU A 334 4.28 -2.21 3.32
C LEU A 334 2.91 -1.79 2.75
N SER A 335 2.11 -2.75 2.34
CA SER A 335 0.72 -2.58 1.90
C SER A 335 -0.11 -3.81 2.26
N ASP A 336 -1.37 -3.83 1.86
CA ASP A 336 -2.27 -5.00 1.98
C ASP A 336 -1.68 -6.29 1.39
N GLN A 337 -0.69 -6.18 0.48
CA GLN A 337 0.03 -7.35 -0.07
C GLN A 337 0.67 -8.24 1.00
N ALA A 338 1.09 -7.66 2.14
CA ALA A 338 1.71 -8.41 3.23
C ALA A 338 0.78 -9.49 3.84
N LEU A 339 -0.53 -9.34 3.62
CA LEU A 339 -1.57 -10.26 4.07
C LEU A 339 -2.07 -11.21 2.97
N MET A 340 -1.53 -11.08 1.75
CA MET A 340 -1.88 -11.92 0.61
C MET A 340 -0.89 -13.10 0.49
N HIS A 341 -1.39 -14.33 0.42
CA HIS A 341 -0.58 -15.53 0.29
C HIS A 341 -0.55 -16.06 -1.16
N PHE A 342 -0.78 -15.19 -2.12
CA PHE A 342 -0.77 -15.44 -3.57
C PHE A 342 0.03 -14.33 -4.27
N PRO A 343 0.44 -14.52 -5.54
CA PRO A 343 1.17 -13.51 -6.29
C PRO A 343 0.46 -12.15 -6.31
N SER A 344 1.19 -11.09 -6.00
CA SER A 344 0.67 -9.74 -6.01
C SER A 344 1.75 -8.73 -6.38
N LEU A 345 1.33 -7.62 -6.98
CA LEU A 345 2.16 -6.44 -7.19
C LEU A 345 1.37 -5.20 -6.81
N LYS A 346 2.06 -4.13 -6.41
CA LYS A 346 1.40 -2.84 -6.20
C LYS A 346 1.75 -1.85 -7.30
N MET A 347 0.76 -1.08 -7.72
CA MET A 347 0.90 -0.10 -8.78
C MET A 347 -0.30 0.85 -8.72
N GLY A 348 -0.04 2.16 -8.63
CA GLY A 348 -1.11 3.15 -8.60
C GLY A 348 -0.64 4.57 -8.90
N PRO A 349 -1.60 5.50 -9.13
CA PRO A 349 -1.31 6.89 -9.36
C PRO A 349 -0.71 7.57 -8.14
N GLY A 350 -0.09 8.72 -8.35
CA GLY A 350 0.54 9.48 -7.27
C GLY A 350 1.92 9.00 -6.92
N GLU A 351 2.51 9.66 -5.93
CA GLU A 351 3.89 9.44 -5.51
C GLU A 351 3.96 9.13 -4.02
N SER A 352 4.69 8.10 -3.62
CA SER A 352 4.87 7.73 -2.21
C SER A 352 5.44 8.85 -1.33
N SER A 353 6.16 9.81 -1.93
CA SER A 353 6.68 10.98 -1.21
C SER A 353 5.60 11.99 -0.76
N ARG A 354 4.38 11.87 -1.27
CA ARG A 354 3.23 12.70 -0.87
C ARG A 354 2.39 12.05 0.23
N SER A 355 2.55 10.74 0.45
CA SER A 355 1.82 10.00 1.49
C SER A 355 2.22 10.49 2.88
N HIS A 356 1.24 10.59 3.78
CA HIS A 356 1.41 10.99 5.18
C HIS A 356 2.01 12.40 5.37
N THR A 357 1.91 13.26 4.35
CA THR A 357 2.40 14.65 4.40
C THR A 357 1.25 15.65 4.46
N ALA A 358 1.53 16.83 4.98
CA ALA A 358 0.55 17.92 4.93
C ALA A 358 0.33 18.39 3.47
N ASP A 359 -0.89 18.87 3.20
CA ASP A 359 -1.31 19.35 1.88
C ASP A 359 -1.09 18.30 0.76
N GLU A 360 -1.36 17.05 1.10
CA GLU A 360 -1.39 15.92 0.18
C GLU A 360 -2.25 16.23 -1.05
N TYR A 361 -1.83 15.78 -2.22
CA TYR A 361 -2.55 16.03 -3.47
C TYR A 361 -2.31 14.93 -4.51
N ILE A 362 -3.27 14.82 -5.42
CA ILE A 362 -3.15 14.09 -6.69
C ILE A 362 -3.43 15.05 -7.86
N THR A 363 -3.00 14.72 -9.07
CA THR A 363 -3.40 15.48 -10.26
C THR A 363 -4.44 14.72 -11.08
N VAL A 364 -5.33 15.47 -11.75
CA VAL A 364 -6.32 14.89 -12.67
C VAL A 364 -5.64 14.09 -13.78
N THR A 365 -4.47 14.55 -14.23
CA THR A 365 -3.67 13.84 -15.23
C THR A 365 -3.18 12.47 -14.72
N GLU A 366 -2.70 12.36 -13.45
CA GLU A 366 -2.28 11.08 -12.86
C GLU A 366 -3.45 10.09 -12.79
N ILE A 367 -4.65 10.53 -12.40
CA ILE A 367 -5.85 9.68 -12.37
C ILE A 367 -6.21 9.20 -13.79
N ARG A 368 -6.21 10.10 -14.78
CA ARG A 368 -6.49 9.79 -16.19
C ARG A 368 -5.53 8.76 -16.74
N GLU A 369 -4.24 8.97 -16.53
CA GLU A 369 -3.19 8.05 -16.99
C GLU A 369 -3.28 6.69 -16.30
N ALA A 370 -3.63 6.66 -15.00
CA ALA A 370 -3.83 5.41 -14.28
C ALA A 370 -5.01 4.62 -14.83
N ILE A 371 -6.16 5.24 -15.04
CA ILE A 371 -7.34 4.57 -15.63
C ILE A 371 -6.98 3.95 -16.99
N ALA A 372 -6.37 4.75 -17.88
CA ALA A 372 -5.99 4.29 -19.21
C ALA A 372 -4.99 3.12 -19.14
N LEU A 373 -3.97 3.24 -18.29
CA LEU A 373 -2.93 2.22 -18.15
C LEU A 373 -3.46 0.94 -17.52
N TYR A 374 -4.32 1.00 -16.51
CA TYR A 374 -4.94 -0.18 -15.92
C TYR A 374 -5.79 -0.94 -16.94
N ILE A 375 -6.60 -0.23 -17.72
CA ILE A 375 -7.40 -0.87 -18.78
C ILE A 375 -6.48 -1.54 -19.81
N GLU A 376 -5.44 -0.85 -20.29
CA GLU A 376 -4.50 -1.39 -21.28
C GLU A 376 -3.70 -2.58 -20.72
N LEU A 377 -3.24 -2.48 -19.47
CA LEU A 377 -2.47 -3.53 -18.78
C LEU A 377 -3.29 -4.80 -18.58
N LEU A 378 -4.57 -4.67 -18.24
CA LEU A 378 -5.39 -5.79 -17.81
C LEU A 378 -6.24 -6.38 -18.91
N ASP A 379 -6.62 -5.62 -19.94
CA ASP A 379 -7.47 -6.14 -21.02
C ASP A 379 -6.80 -7.31 -21.77
N GLY A 380 -7.46 -8.47 -21.73
CA GLY A 380 -6.98 -9.69 -22.36
C GLY A 380 -5.72 -10.31 -21.74
N LEU A 381 -5.35 -9.91 -20.52
CA LEU A 381 -4.20 -10.47 -19.81
C LEU A 381 -4.38 -11.99 -19.60
N GLN A 382 -3.36 -12.78 -19.90
CA GLN A 382 -3.30 -14.20 -19.59
C GLN A 382 -2.55 -14.37 -18.24
N ILE A 383 -3.23 -14.94 -17.24
CA ILE A 383 -2.68 -15.16 -15.89
C ILE A 383 -2.25 -16.60 -15.75
#